data_19e0f1b802798d1da286ecc29f833133
#
_entry.id   19e0f1b802798d1da286ecc29f833133
#
_cell.length_a   1.000
_cell.length_b   1.000
_cell.length_c   1.000
_cell.angle_alpha   90.00
_cell.angle_beta   90.00
_cell.angle_gamma   90.00
#
_symmetry.space_group_name_H-M   'P 1'
#
loop_
_entity.id
_entity.type
_entity.pdbx_description
1 polymer ?
#
loop_
_entity_poly.entity_id
_entity_poly.type
_entity_poly.pdbx_seq_one_letter_code
_entity_poly.pdbx_strand_id
1 'polypeptide(L)'
;MSKLAGFGARRPTVVVGIIALAILSAPSVRVHTRAGLVPSNVRNVLALYGADAAAIDRNARDFRLPDQIDWRGRAGSASRSATVFGDPSKPGFVVQLLKRGPNDWSRPHSHPYDRIITVLAGTFLIGTGAKEDHDNTVALGPGSIVKDFANQMHFDGTGPDGATIEIISMGPTAAVRPEAK
;
A
#
# COMPACT_ATOMS: atom_id res chain seq x y z
N MET A 1 -36.57 -27.13 64.27
CA MET A 1 -35.26 -27.72 64.48
C MET A 1 -34.71 -28.17 63.12
N SER A 2 -33.89 -27.42 62.46
CA SER A 2 -33.22 -27.85 61.24
C SER A 2 -31.80 -27.28 61.21
N LYS A 3 -30.82 -28.16 61.11
CA LYS A 3 -29.40 -27.87 61.17
C LYS A 3 -28.93 -27.34 59.75
N LEU A 4 -28.35 -26.18 59.75
CA LEU A 4 -27.64 -25.66 58.62
C LEU A 4 -26.27 -26.34 58.52
N ALA A 5 -26.00 -27.01 57.36
CA ALA A 5 -24.69 -27.56 56.99
C ALA A 5 -23.90 -26.51 56.20
N GLY A 6 -22.77 -26.17 56.76
CA GLY A 6 -21.84 -25.21 56.08
C GLY A 6 -21.13 -25.82 54.86
N PHE A 7 -21.20 -25.14 53.74
CA PHE A 7 -20.42 -25.46 52.52
C PHE A 7 -19.10 -24.71 52.59
N GLY A 8 -18.01 -25.44 52.82
CA GLY A 8 -16.64 -24.92 52.73
C GLY A 8 -16.21 -24.72 51.29
N ALA A 9 -16.00 -23.48 50.89
CA ALA A 9 -15.43 -23.14 49.60
C ALA A 9 -13.93 -23.49 49.52
N ARG A 10 -13.58 -24.50 48.72
CA ARG A 10 -12.18 -24.80 48.35
C ARG A 10 -11.73 -23.80 47.29
N ARG A 11 -10.68 -23.05 47.60
CA ARG A 11 -10.00 -22.17 46.64
C ARG A 11 -9.18 -23.01 45.63
N PRO A 12 -9.25 -22.79 44.35
CA PRO A 12 -8.36 -23.46 43.38
C PRO A 12 -6.95 -22.90 43.49
N THR A 13 -5.98 -23.76 43.66
CA THR A 13 -4.56 -23.44 43.58
C THR A 13 -4.19 -23.26 42.11
N VAL A 14 -3.88 -22.02 41.73
CA VAL A 14 -3.35 -21.73 40.39
C VAL A 14 -1.88 -22.14 40.35
N VAL A 15 -1.58 -23.21 39.65
CA VAL A 15 -0.20 -23.61 39.34
C VAL A 15 0.25 -22.75 38.13
N VAL A 16 1.09 -21.76 38.39
CA VAL A 16 1.75 -20.99 37.30
C VAL A 16 2.87 -21.85 36.75
N GLY A 17 2.62 -22.51 35.62
CA GLY A 17 3.64 -23.19 34.85
C GLY A 17 4.54 -22.16 34.14
N ILE A 18 5.81 -22.09 34.56
CA ILE A 18 6.83 -21.32 33.86
C ILE A 18 7.17 -22.09 32.58
N ILE A 19 6.68 -21.63 31.44
CA ILE A 19 7.14 -22.10 30.13
C ILE A 19 8.48 -21.45 29.86
N ALA A 20 9.55 -22.23 30.03
CA ALA A 20 10.89 -21.83 29.58
C ALA A 20 10.91 -21.79 28.04
N LEU A 21 10.85 -20.58 27.48
CA LEU A 21 11.03 -20.36 26.05
C LEU A 21 12.50 -20.58 25.72
N ALA A 22 12.83 -21.75 25.13
CA ALA A 22 14.15 -22.02 24.60
C ALA A 22 14.36 -21.09 23.38
N ILE A 23 15.15 -20.05 23.54
CA ILE A 23 15.64 -19.23 22.43
C ILE A 23 16.66 -20.08 21.67
N LEU A 24 16.21 -20.72 20.59
CA LEU A 24 17.14 -21.28 19.61
C LEU A 24 17.93 -20.12 19.02
N SER A 25 19.20 -20.01 19.35
CA SER A 25 20.13 -19.10 18.72
C SER A 25 20.30 -19.49 17.25
N ALA A 26 19.64 -18.78 16.36
CA ALA A 26 19.91 -18.87 14.94
C ALA A 26 21.37 -18.43 14.69
N PRO A 27 22.12 -19.09 13.78
CA PRO A 27 23.49 -18.70 13.46
C PRO A 27 23.46 -17.26 12.93
N SER A 28 24.23 -16.38 13.54
CA SER A 28 24.39 -14.99 13.10
C SER A 28 25.07 -15.00 11.72
N VAL A 29 24.27 -14.75 10.68
CA VAL A 29 24.79 -14.46 9.34
C VAL A 29 25.53 -13.14 9.41
N ARG A 30 26.85 -13.16 9.37
CA ARG A 30 27.68 -11.96 9.23
C ARG A 30 27.50 -11.41 7.82
N VAL A 31 26.64 -10.43 7.66
CA VAL A 31 26.56 -9.65 6.44
C VAL A 31 27.76 -8.71 6.39
N HIS A 32 28.73 -9.01 5.52
CA HIS A 32 29.85 -8.11 5.25
C HIS A 32 29.35 -6.98 4.34
N THR A 33 28.77 -5.95 4.93
CA THR A 33 28.43 -4.73 4.21
C THR A 33 29.68 -3.86 4.12
N ARG A 34 30.07 -3.45 2.90
CA ARG A 34 30.98 -2.30 2.73
C ARG A 34 30.37 -1.11 3.46
N ALA A 35 31.00 -0.71 4.55
CA ALA A 35 30.56 0.41 5.36
C ALA A 35 30.53 1.68 4.50
N GLY A 36 29.35 2.28 4.34
CA GLY A 36 29.28 3.65 3.87
C GLY A 36 28.13 4.08 2.99
N LEU A 37 27.35 3.16 2.37
CA LEU A 37 26.40 3.57 1.30
C LEU A 37 24.94 3.14 1.48
N VAL A 38 24.59 2.40 2.53
CA VAL A 38 23.21 1.98 2.73
C VAL A 38 22.57 2.71 3.91
N PRO A 39 21.50 3.49 3.71
CA PRO A 39 20.75 4.15 4.78
C PRO A 39 20.29 3.13 5.84
N SER A 40 20.20 3.56 7.10
CA SER A 40 19.92 2.67 8.24
C SER A 40 18.55 1.96 8.14
N ASN A 41 17.56 2.61 7.55
CA ASN A 41 16.23 2.05 7.26
C ASN A 41 16.26 0.90 6.25
N VAL A 42 17.13 0.97 5.24
CA VAL A 42 17.30 -0.09 4.23
C VAL A 42 18.00 -1.32 4.83
N ARG A 43 18.94 -1.11 5.75
CA ARG A 43 19.60 -2.23 6.46
C ARG A 43 18.59 -3.09 7.23
N ASN A 44 17.58 -2.49 7.82
CA ASN A 44 16.55 -3.21 8.57
C ASN A 44 15.63 -4.02 7.64
N VAL A 45 15.30 -3.50 6.47
CA VAL A 45 14.50 -4.21 5.47
C VAL A 45 15.29 -5.39 4.88
N LEU A 46 16.58 -5.19 4.55
CA LEU A 46 17.46 -6.26 4.05
C LEU A 46 17.68 -7.36 5.08
N ALA A 47 17.80 -7.02 6.36
CA ALA A 47 17.90 -7.99 7.44
C ALA A 47 16.64 -8.85 7.62
N LEU A 48 15.46 -8.29 7.36
CA LEU A 48 14.18 -8.99 7.42
C LEU A 48 13.98 -10.00 6.26
N TYR A 49 14.51 -9.69 5.08
CA TYR A 49 14.29 -10.49 3.88
C TYR A 49 15.51 -11.32 3.46
N GLY A 50 16.63 -11.23 4.18
CA GLY A 50 17.83 -12.05 3.94
C GLY A 50 18.48 -11.86 2.56
N ALA A 51 18.13 -10.79 1.86
CA ALA A 51 18.62 -10.52 0.51
C ALA A 51 19.81 -9.55 0.55
N ASP A 52 20.94 -9.97 -0.01
CA ASP A 52 21.99 -9.05 -0.44
C ASP A 52 21.56 -8.42 -1.77
N ALA A 53 21.06 -7.17 -1.72
CA ALA A 53 20.63 -6.46 -2.91
C ALA A 53 21.76 -6.27 -3.95
N ALA A 54 23.02 -6.42 -3.53
CA ALA A 54 24.19 -6.37 -4.42
C ALA A 54 24.36 -7.66 -5.26
N ALA A 55 23.74 -8.77 -4.83
CA ALA A 55 23.84 -10.07 -5.52
C ALA A 55 22.81 -10.26 -6.63
N ILE A 56 21.83 -9.32 -6.78
CA ILE A 56 20.81 -9.43 -7.80
C ILE A 56 21.31 -8.82 -9.12
N ASP A 57 21.27 -9.64 -10.19
CA ASP A 57 21.55 -9.16 -11.55
C ASP A 57 20.44 -8.17 -12.00
N ARG A 58 20.82 -6.91 -12.11
CA ARG A 58 19.92 -5.81 -12.52
C ARG A 58 19.46 -5.90 -13.97
N ASN A 59 20.14 -6.69 -14.80
CA ASN A 59 19.71 -6.96 -16.18
C ASN A 59 18.60 -8.01 -16.23
N ALA A 60 18.54 -8.90 -15.22
CA ALA A 60 17.50 -9.90 -15.10
C ALA A 60 16.29 -9.41 -14.31
N ARG A 61 16.49 -8.53 -13.31
CA ARG A 61 15.41 -7.99 -12.46
C ARG A 61 15.70 -6.55 -12.06
N ASP A 62 14.76 -5.66 -12.34
CA ASP A 62 14.77 -4.32 -11.78
C ASP A 62 13.82 -4.23 -10.57
N PHE A 63 14.19 -3.45 -9.57
CA PHE A 63 13.41 -3.25 -8.36
C PHE A 63 13.64 -1.85 -7.78
N ARG A 64 12.67 -1.39 -7.00
CA ARG A 64 12.77 -0.16 -6.21
C ARG A 64 12.46 -0.48 -4.76
N LEU A 65 13.32 -0.04 -3.85
CA LEU A 65 13.04 -0.06 -2.43
C LEU A 65 12.19 1.17 -2.05
N PRO A 66 11.45 1.14 -0.94
CA PRO A 66 10.55 2.23 -0.57
C PRO A 66 11.21 3.61 -0.49
N ASP A 67 12.47 3.68 -0.09
CA ASP A 67 13.28 4.91 0.00
C ASP A 67 13.88 5.36 -1.34
N GLN A 68 13.79 4.52 -2.37
CA GLN A 68 14.23 4.80 -3.74
C GLN A 68 13.08 5.30 -4.62
N ILE A 69 11.85 5.36 -4.10
CA ILE A 69 10.69 5.84 -4.84
C ILE A 69 10.74 7.37 -4.89
N ASP A 70 10.89 7.92 -6.09
CA ASP A 70 10.93 9.36 -6.35
C ASP A 70 9.51 9.95 -6.32
N TRP A 71 9.02 10.25 -5.12
CA TRP A 71 7.71 10.84 -4.91
C TRP A 71 7.70 12.32 -5.33
N ARG A 72 6.87 12.66 -6.29
CA ARG A 72 6.66 14.00 -6.80
C ARG A 72 5.27 14.51 -6.48
N GLY A 73 5.13 15.82 -6.30
CA GLY A 73 3.86 16.46 -6.06
C GLY A 73 3.99 17.96 -5.93
N ARG A 74 2.87 18.64 -5.98
CA ARG A 74 2.81 20.10 -5.80
C ARG A 74 3.24 20.45 -4.37
N ALA A 75 4.00 21.52 -4.20
CA ALA A 75 4.33 22.06 -2.89
C ALA A 75 3.05 22.34 -2.07
N GLY A 76 3.04 21.94 -0.80
CA GLY A 76 1.89 22.09 0.10
C GLY A 76 0.75 21.07 -0.11
N SER A 77 0.78 20.25 -1.18
CA SER A 77 -0.21 19.17 -1.36
C SER A 77 0.16 17.95 -0.54
N ALA A 78 -0.84 17.28 0.06
CA ALA A 78 -0.66 15.97 0.68
C ALA A 78 -0.54 14.85 -0.39
N SER A 79 -1.00 15.12 -1.62
CA SER A 79 -0.97 14.13 -2.70
C SER A 79 0.38 14.11 -3.40
N ARG A 80 0.87 12.91 -3.68
CA ARG A 80 2.16 12.61 -4.33
C ARG A 80 1.96 11.49 -5.34
N SER A 81 2.75 11.51 -6.41
CA SER A 81 2.82 10.41 -7.37
C SER A 81 4.26 10.02 -7.65
N ALA A 82 4.47 8.80 -8.06
CA ALA A 82 5.75 8.31 -8.53
C ALA A 82 5.54 7.36 -9.71
N THR A 83 6.34 7.50 -10.76
CA THR A 83 6.47 6.48 -11.80
C THR A 83 7.56 5.51 -11.36
N VAL A 84 7.19 4.26 -11.11
CA VAL A 84 8.12 3.22 -10.66
C VAL A 84 8.79 2.56 -11.85
N PHE A 85 8.00 2.23 -12.88
CA PHE A 85 8.47 1.62 -14.12
C PHE A 85 7.77 2.24 -15.32
N GLY A 86 8.48 2.31 -16.45
CA GLY A 86 7.96 2.84 -17.72
C GLY A 86 8.01 4.36 -17.80
N ASP A 87 7.38 4.88 -18.86
CA ASP A 87 7.26 6.31 -19.13
C ASP A 87 5.78 6.64 -19.44
N PRO A 88 5.08 7.39 -18.56
CA PRO A 88 3.66 7.66 -18.74
C PRO A 88 3.32 8.53 -19.96
N SER A 89 4.32 9.10 -20.63
CA SER A 89 4.13 9.90 -21.86
C SER A 89 4.28 9.11 -23.16
N LYS A 90 4.75 7.85 -23.07
CA LYS A 90 5.08 7.02 -24.23
C LYS A 90 4.26 5.73 -24.25
N PRO A 91 4.10 5.10 -25.42
CA PRO A 91 3.58 3.75 -25.52
C PRO A 91 4.43 2.75 -24.72
N GLY A 92 3.78 1.84 -24.01
CA GLY A 92 4.43 0.80 -23.23
C GLY A 92 3.81 0.61 -21.85
N PHE A 93 4.34 -0.37 -21.13
CA PHE A 93 3.89 -0.72 -19.79
C PHE A 93 4.34 0.32 -18.76
N VAL A 94 3.42 0.74 -17.90
CA VAL A 94 3.67 1.77 -16.88
C VAL A 94 3.16 1.31 -15.52
N VAL A 95 3.98 1.45 -14.49
CA VAL A 95 3.60 1.27 -13.09
C VAL A 95 3.79 2.58 -12.35
N GLN A 96 2.72 3.05 -11.74
CA GLN A 96 2.71 4.28 -10.96
C GLN A 96 2.21 4.01 -9.54
N LEU A 97 2.74 4.76 -8.58
CA LEU A 97 2.19 4.85 -7.24
C LEU A 97 1.58 6.24 -7.06
N LEU A 98 0.44 6.28 -6.40
CA LEU A 98 -0.25 7.51 -6.08
C LEU A 98 -0.61 7.51 -4.60
N LYS A 99 -0.12 8.50 -3.86
CA LYS A 99 -0.60 8.87 -2.53
C LYS A 99 -1.59 10.01 -2.67
N ARG A 100 -2.75 9.89 -2.06
CA ARG A 100 -3.74 10.94 -2.00
C ARG A 100 -4.03 11.32 -0.55
N GLY A 101 -4.13 12.62 -0.32
CA GLY A 101 -4.48 13.15 1.00
C GLY A 101 -5.89 12.78 1.44
N PRO A 102 -6.26 13.09 2.71
CA PRO A 102 -7.61 12.88 3.22
C PRO A 102 -8.67 13.63 2.42
N ASN A 103 -9.80 12.98 2.15
CA ASN A 103 -10.98 13.55 1.50
C ASN A 103 -10.65 14.27 0.17
N ASP A 104 -9.68 13.76 -0.57
CA ASP A 104 -9.24 14.28 -1.86
C ASP A 104 -10.07 13.63 -2.97
N TRP A 105 -10.72 14.44 -3.82
CA TRP A 105 -11.57 13.98 -4.91
C TRP A 105 -11.00 14.36 -6.28
N SER A 106 -11.08 13.45 -7.24
CA SER A 106 -10.86 13.75 -8.65
C SER A 106 -12.15 14.26 -9.28
N ARG A 107 -12.02 15.13 -10.28
CA ARG A 107 -13.14 15.38 -11.19
C ARG A 107 -13.36 14.17 -12.09
N PRO A 108 -14.58 13.97 -12.64
CA PRO A 108 -14.84 12.94 -13.62
C PRO A 108 -13.87 13.00 -14.79
N HIS A 109 -13.35 11.85 -15.14
CA HIS A 109 -12.36 11.68 -16.21
C HIS A 109 -12.40 10.25 -16.74
N SER A 110 -11.70 10.01 -17.84
CA SER A 110 -11.45 8.69 -18.39
C SER A 110 -9.99 8.55 -18.80
N HIS A 111 -9.59 7.35 -19.16
CA HIS A 111 -8.24 7.06 -19.66
C HIS A 111 -8.33 6.28 -20.98
N PRO A 112 -7.34 6.45 -21.89
CA PRO A 112 -7.39 5.81 -23.21
C PRO A 112 -7.22 4.28 -23.15
N TYR A 113 -6.67 3.74 -22.06
CA TYR A 113 -6.43 2.31 -21.88
C TYR A 113 -7.02 1.81 -20.57
N ASP A 114 -7.29 0.51 -20.51
CA ASP A 114 -7.63 -0.16 -19.26
C ASP A 114 -6.52 0.02 -18.22
N ARG A 115 -6.93 0.18 -16.96
CA ARG A 115 -6.00 0.28 -15.83
C ARG A 115 -6.39 -0.74 -14.76
N ILE A 116 -5.39 -1.29 -14.11
CA ILE A 116 -5.56 -2.06 -12.87
C ILE A 116 -5.07 -1.20 -11.72
N ILE A 117 -5.89 -1.05 -10.71
CA ILE A 117 -5.58 -0.29 -9.49
C ILE A 117 -5.61 -1.24 -8.31
N THR A 118 -4.55 -1.24 -7.51
CA THR A 118 -4.47 -1.98 -6.25
C THR A 118 -4.41 -0.99 -5.09
N VAL A 119 -5.30 -1.13 -4.11
CA VAL A 119 -5.24 -0.33 -2.88
C VAL A 119 -4.16 -0.92 -1.97
N LEU A 120 -3.14 -0.12 -1.65
CA LEU A 120 -2.02 -0.52 -0.79
C LEU A 120 -2.22 -0.09 0.65
N ALA A 121 -2.86 1.07 0.88
CA ALA A 121 -3.15 1.59 2.22
C ALA A 121 -4.29 2.60 2.18
N GLY A 122 -4.95 2.81 3.31
CA GLY A 122 -6.04 3.77 3.49
C GLY A 122 -7.35 3.34 2.82
N THR A 123 -8.22 4.31 2.56
CA THR A 123 -9.56 4.08 1.97
C THR A 123 -9.66 4.78 0.61
N PHE A 124 -9.82 4.01 -0.45
CA PHE A 124 -10.01 4.50 -1.82
C PHE A 124 -11.50 4.40 -2.20
N LEU A 125 -12.09 5.50 -2.63
CA LEU A 125 -13.49 5.60 -3.02
C LEU A 125 -13.59 5.65 -4.53
N ILE A 126 -14.46 4.82 -5.12
CA ILE A 126 -14.66 4.77 -6.57
C ILE A 126 -16.11 5.07 -6.93
N GLY A 127 -16.29 5.90 -7.94
CA GLY A 127 -17.59 6.22 -8.53
C GLY A 127 -17.53 6.22 -10.05
N THR A 128 -18.67 6.10 -10.71
CA THR A 128 -18.77 6.05 -12.17
C THR A 128 -19.67 7.16 -12.70
N GLY A 129 -19.43 7.55 -13.96
CA GLY A 129 -20.24 8.56 -14.66
C GLY A 129 -19.52 9.90 -14.84
N ALA A 130 -20.17 10.77 -15.62
CA ALA A 130 -19.64 12.08 -15.97
C ALA A 130 -19.97 13.18 -14.94
N LYS A 131 -20.70 12.84 -13.89
CA LYS A 131 -21.07 13.73 -12.78
C LYS A 131 -20.61 13.12 -11.48
N GLU A 132 -20.00 13.93 -10.63
CA GLU A 132 -19.63 13.51 -9.29
C GLU A 132 -20.88 13.24 -8.44
N ASP A 133 -20.93 12.06 -7.82
CA ASP A 133 -21.96 11.64 -6.88
C ASP A 133 -21.26 10.91 -5.73
N HIS A 134 -20.83 11.68 -4.75
CA HIS A 134 -20.01 11.17 -3.65
C HIS A 134 -20.78 10.22 -2.74
N ASP A 135 -22.11 10.33 -2.69
CA ASP A 135 -22.98 9.46 -1.89
C ASP A 135 -23.15 8.08 -2.54
N ASN A 136 -22.87 7.98 -3.84
CA ASN A 136 -22.97 6.74 -4.62
C ASN A 136 -21.59 6.21 -5.04
N THR A 137 -20.77 5.91 -4.05
CA THR A 137 -19.42 5.37 -4.26
C THR A 137 -19.19 4.08 -3.50
N VAL A 138 -18.20 3.30 -3.92
CA VAL A 138 -17.76 2.10 -3.22
C VAL A 138 -16.45 2.38 -2.51
N ALA A 139 -16.39 2.11 -1.21
CA ALA A 139 -15.19 2.23 -0.40
C ALA A 139 -14.35 0.95 -0.46
N LEU A 140 -13.10 1.08 -0.81
CA LEU A 140 -12.14 0.00 -1.00
C LEU A 140 -10.98 0.14 -0.02
N GLY A 141 -10.73 -0.91 0.75
CA GLY A 141 -9.59 -1.01 1.67
C GLY A 141 -8.37 -1.69 1.04
N PRO A 142 -7.26 -1.78 1.80
CA PRO A 142 -6.03 -2.43 1.34
C PRO A 142 -6.24 -3.86 0.85
N GLY A 143 -5.61 -4.22 -0.28
CA GLY A 143 -5.78 -5.50 -0.97
C GLY A 143 -6.91 -5.53 -1.99
N SER A 144 -7.78 -4.51 -2.03
CA SER A 144 -8.80 -4.40 -3.09
C SER A 144 -8.15 -4.12 -4.43
N ILE A 145 -8.75 -4.68 -5.49
CA ILE A 145 -8.32 -4.50 -6.87
C ILE A 145 -9.49 -3.99 -7.69
N VAL A 146 -9.23 -2.98 -8.51
CA VAL A 146 -10.21 -2.35 -9.43
C VAL A 146 -9.67 -2.41 -10.85
N LYS A 147 -10.57 -2.60 -11.80
CA LYS A 147 -10.29 -2.39 -13.22
C LYS A 147 -11.08 -1.19 -13.72
N ASP A 148 -10.38 -0.14 -14.14
CA ASP A 148 -10.96 0.92 -14.93
C ASP A 148 -10.95 0.51 -16.39
N PHE A 149 -12.09 0.57 -17.06
CA PHE A 149 -12.19 0.31 -18.50
C PHE A 149 -11.82 1.54 -19.31
N ALA A 150 -11.13 1.32 -20.41
CA ALA A 150 -10.76 2.37 -21.35
C ALA A 150 -11.96 3.23 -21.76
N ASN A 151 -11.76 4.54 -21.79
CA ASN A 151 -12.73 5.55 -22.22
C ASN A 151 -14.03 5.59 -21.41
N GLN A 152 -14.10 4.89 -20.26
CA GLN A 152 -15.26 4.97 -19.37
C GLN A 152 -15.06 6.07 -18.32
N MET A 153 -16.05 6.94 -18.20
CA MET A 153 -16.04 8.05 -17.23
C MET A 153 -16.18 7.53 -15.81
N HIS A 154 -15.27 7.96 -14.95
CA HIS A 154 -15.26 7.66 -13.52
C HIS A 154 -14.71 8.85 -12.73
N PHE A 155 -14.87 8.80 -11.43
CA PHE A 155 -14.25 9.72 -10.47
C PHE A 155 -13.84 8.93 -9.21
N ASP A 156 -12.82 9.43 -8.54
CA ASP A 156 -12.21 8.76 -7.40
C ASP A 156 -12.13 9.71 -6.22
N GLY A 157 -12.22 9.16 -5.04
CA GLY A 157 -12.02 9.87 -3.79
C GLY A 157 -11.16 9.10 -2.80
N THR A 158 -10.94 9.72 -1.66
CA THR A 158 -10.30 9.09 -0.51
C THR A 158 -11.09 9.34 0.76
N GLY A 159 -11.02 8.41 1.68
CA GLY A 159 -11.53 8.57 3.04
C GLY A 159 -10.71 9.56 3.87
N PRO A 160 -11.07 9.73 5.16
CA PRO A 160 -10.39 10.65 6.07
C PRO A 160 -8.92 10.26 6.39
N ASP A 161 -8.54 9.04 6.09
CA ASP A 161 -7.19 8.49 6.21
C ASP A 161 -6.34 8.63 4.93
N GLY A 162 -6.93 9.18 3.85
CA GLY A 162 -6.31 9.21 2.54
C GLY A 162 -6.23 7.82 1.91
N ALA A 163 -5.42 7.68 0.86
CA ALA A 163 -5.13 6.38 0.25
C ALA A 163 -3.74 6.35 -0.41
N THR A 164 -3.17 5.15 -0.47
CA THR A 164 -2.04 4.84 -1.35
C THR A 164 -2.46 3.72 -2.29
N ILE A 165 -2.33 3.96 -3.58
CA ILE A 165 -2.70 3.00 -4.62
C ILE A 165 -1.54 2.76 -5.58
N GLU A 166 -1.49 1.57 -6.16
CA GLU A 166 -0.70 1.24 -7.32
C GLU A 166 -1.60 1.26 -8.56
N ILE A 167 -1.09 1.80 -9.66
CA ILE A 167 -1.77 1.83 -10.95
C ILE A 167 -0.87 1.18 -11.98
N ILE A 168 -1.39 0.16 -12.65
CA ILE A 168 -0.76 -0.54 -13.76
C ILE A 168 -1.56 -0.24 -15.03
N SER A 169 -0.90 0.26 -16.06
CA SER A 169 -1.55 0.63 -17.32
C SER A 169 -0.60 0.57 -18.52
N MET A 170 -1.17 0.78 -19.69
CA MET A 170 -0.36 1.14 -20.88
C MET A 170 -0.27 2.67 -20.96
N GLY A 171 0.85 3.16 -21.42
CA GLY A 171 1.01 4.57 -21.76
C GLY A 171 0.64 4.86 -23.22
N PRO A 172 0.36 6.13 -23.57
CA PRO A 172 0.31 7.30 -22.68
C PRO A 172 -0.87 7.30 -21.69
N THR A 173 -0.62 7.73 -20.44
CA THR A 173 -1.59 7.59 -19.33
C THR A 173 -2.43 8.85 -19.08
N ALA A 174 -2.43 9.81 -19.99
CA ALA A 174 -3.14 11.07 -19.82
C ALA A 174 -4.63 10.87 -19.52
N ALA A 175 -5.14 11.59 -18.53
CA ALA A 175 -6.57 11.63 -18.24
C ALA A 175 -7.29 12.52 -19.26
N VAL A 176 -8.44 12.06 -19.77
CA VAL A 176 -9.35 12.80 -20.64
C VAL A 176 -10.51 13.28 -19.77
N ARG A 177 -10.79 14.58 -19.81
CA ARG A 177 -11.92 15.20 -19.09
C ARG A 177 -13.05 15.53 -20.02
N PRO A 178 -14.31 15.55 -19.54
CA PRO A 178 -15.41 16.08 -20.31
C PRO A 178 -15.12 17.54 -20.71
N GLU A 179 -15.52 17.93 -21.89
CA GLU A 179 -15.50 19.33 -22.28
C GLU A 179 -16.40 20.16 -21.32
N ALA A 180 -15.88 21.28 -20.86
CA ALA A 180 -16.66 22.22 -20.08
C ALA A 180 -17.75 22.79 -21.00
N LYS A 181 -19.02 22.51 -20.66
CA LYS A 181 -20.17 23.14 -21.33
C LYS A 181 -20.36 24.56 -20.81
#